data_bf77e2fc36a4bb07aea3d2589e99c4fa
#
_entry.id   bf77e2fc36a4bb07aea3d2589e99c4fa
#
_cell.length_a   1.000
_cell.length_b   1.000
_cell.length_c   1.000
_cell.angle_alpha   90.00
_cell.angle_beta   90.00
_cell.angle_gamma   90.00
#
_symmetry.space_group_name_H-M   'P 1'
#
loop_
_entity.id
_entity.type
_entity.pdbx_description
1 polymer ?
#
loop_
_entity_poly.entity_id
_entity_poly.type
_entity_poly.pdbx_seq_one_letter_code
_entity_poly.pdbx_strand_id
1 'polypeptide(L)'
;MAENHLHTAPKFQAVVRAIPDHPCTIQGDRRYTYKEVDERSNALANTLLANGIERGDRVAVMERNSSEYIESYLAAMKLACVPLNVNYKYQPEELRHIINDSGASALVIHEDFLDVLKPIRKDCKNLRQVIVIGKAGKGDTSYEDALKASKADPDLPWTPPNNDDVLFLLYTGGTTGFPKGVMWGPEIYDNLHLLLAPMIRSLLPKLSSAPPELFAPRSGKKSLLLSFLQSGLFRWLISRPRVQKRLGDRIEQMMQERYAGPLEKAAERAKGLRKLPNHTLIACPLMHGTGFLSAINVLASGDCMIFLEGKQFDPAELWRTVERESVRSIIIVGDAFAMPLLDELERGDYDTSSLVLFNSSGVAFSPRTKQALLQHIPQAILLDSYGASEGLGRSEPVLSSDGEVPPMKFRLAEHMKVFDDNDEEVQPGDSAVGQLAVAGLIPRGYWGDEEKTRKTFRTIRGRRYAMIGDMAQVNDDGSIKLLGRGSGCINTGGEKVYPEEVESVIKDVPEVFDCAVVGVDDKRWGQAITGIVAPHEGEKIDIERVLAHCAEKLANYKKPKELFVVDEVPRKDNGKLVYPRIRELVEEQRQKSA
;
A
#
# COMPACT_ATOMS: atom_id res chain seq x y z
N MET A 1 -10.25 28.21 17.62
CA MET A 1 -10.31 28.37 16.16
C MET A 1 -10.14 26.97 15.62
N ALA A 2 -11.12 26.43 14.89
CA ALA A 2 -10.97 25.13 14.25
C ALA A 2 -9.79 25.25 13.28
N GLU A 3 -8.75 24.43 13.51
CA GLU A 3 -7.64 24.30 12.58
C GLU A 3 -8.22 23.79 11.26
N ASN A 4 -8.17 24.61 10.20
CA ASN A 4 -8.55 24.17 8.86
C ASN A 4 -7.50 23.15 8.40
N HIS A 5 -7.89 21.88 8.36
CA HIS A 5 -7.03 20.84 7.82
C HIS A 5 -6.69 21.14 6.36
N LEU A 6 -5.39 21.02 6.04
CA LEU A 6 -4.92 21.31 4.70
C LEU A 6 -5.19 20.14 3.76
N HIS A 7 -6.11 20.32 2.85
CA HIS A 7 -6.48 19.32 1.85
C HIS A 7 -5.39 19.02 0.82
N THR A 8 -5.50 17.83 0.21
CA THR A 8 -4.66 17.38 -0.91
C THR A 8 -4.54 18.43 -1.99
N ALA A 9 -5.66 18.96 -2.42
CA ALA A 9 -5.73 19.81 -3.58
C ALA A 9 -5.04 21.17 -3.36
N PRO A 10 -5.26 21.94 -2.28
CA PRO A 10 -4.48 23.13 -1.98
C PRO A 10 -2.98 22.88 -1.80
N LYS A 11 -2.59 21.75 -1.20
CA LYS A 11 -1.17 21.37 -1.06
C LYS A 11 -0.56 21.09 -2.43
N PHE A 12 -1.25 20.34 -3.27
CA PHE A 12 -0.81 20.09 -4.64
C PHE A 12 -0.62 21.40 -5.42
N GLN A 13 -1.57 22.33 -5.35
CA GLN A 13 -1.41 23.66 -5.98
C GLN A 13 -0.23 24.46 -5.45
N ALA A 14 0.03 24.42 -4.14
CA ALA A 14 1.19 25.09 -3.58
C ALA A 14 2.50 24.51 -4.14
N VAL A 15 2.54 23.19 -4.34
CA VAL A 15 3.66 22.50 -4.99
C VAL A 15 3.76 22.89 -6.46
N VAL A 16 2.66 22.90 -7.22
CA VAL A 16 2.61 23.34 -8.63
C VAL A 16 3.19 24.74 -8.78
N ARG A 17 2.75 25.71 -7.97
CA ARG A 17 3.28 27.09 -8.00
C ARG A 17 4.76 27.17 -7.70
N ALA A 18 5.28 26.27 -6.89
CA ALA A 18 6.69 26.25 -6.48
C ALA A 18 7.60 25.61 -7.52
N ILE A 19 7.13 24.57 -8.23
CA ILE A 19 7.92 23.76 -9.16
C ILE A 19 7.12 23.39 -10.42
N PRO A 20 6.53 24.35 -11.16
CA PRO A 20 5.62 24.08 -12.26
C PRO A 20 6.21 23.18 -13.34
N ASP A 21 7.47 23.36 -13.68
CA ASP A 21 8.17 22.66 -14.76
C ASP A 21 8.82 21.34 -14.31
N HIS A 22 8.62 20.94 -13.04
CA HIS A 22 9.19 19.68 -12.54
C HIS A 22 8.34 18.49 -13.01
N PRO A 23 8.98 17.35 -13.40
CA PRO A 23 8.24 16.15 -13.75
C PRO A 23 7.32 15.71 -12.59
N CYS A 24 6.05 15.48 -12.89
CA CYS A 24 5.04 14.99 -11.93
C CYS A 24 4.75 13.51 -12.17
N THR A 25 4.49 13.13 -13.44
CA THR A 25 4.23 11.74 -13.83
C THR A 25 5.03 11.37 -15.07
N ILE A 26 5.51 10.13 -15.10
CA ILE A 26 6.21 9.53 -16.26
C ILE A 26 5.63 8.14 -16.48
N GLN A 27 5.27 7.82 -17.74
CA GLN A 27 4.85 6.50 -18.18
C GLN A 27 5.36 6.28 -19.61
N GLY A 28 6.41 5.50 -19.74
CA GLY A 28 7.13 5.37 -21.02
C GLY A 28 7.65 6.72 -21.51
N ASP A 29 7.22 7.10 -22.71
CA ASP A 29 7.58 8.38 -23.32
C ASP A 29 6.66 9.53 -22.91
N ARG A 30 5.52 9.25 -22.28
CA ARG A 30 4.60 10.28 -21.78
C ARG A 30 5.13 10.87 -20.48
N ARG A 31 5.37 12.17 -20.51
CA ARG A 31 5.91 12.93 -19.37
C ARG A 31 5.07 14.16 -19.16
N TYR A 32 4.53 14.32 -17.96
CA TYR A 32 3.78 15.52 -17.57
C TYR A 32 4.45 16.20 -16.39
N THR A 33 4.59 17.51 -16.50
CA THR A 33 5.03 18.39 -15.43
C THR A 33 3.93 18.60 -14.40
N TYR A 34 4.26 19.14 -13.24
CA TYR A 34 3.29 19.53 -12.23
C TYR A 34 2.25 20.51 -12.77
N LYS A 35 2.68 21.46 -13.61
CA LYS A 35 1.80 22.42 -14.28
C LYS A 35 0.84 21.71 -15.23
N GLU A 36 1.32 20.81 -16.08
CA GLU A 36 0.48 20.08 -17.03
C GLU A 36 -0.54 19.18 -16.34
N VAL A 37 -0.17 18.47 -15.28
CA VAL A 37 -1.11 17.66 -14.47
C VAL A 37 -2.16 18.56 -13.80
N ASP A 38 -1.77 19.76 -13.34
CA ASP A 38 -2.71 20.73 -12.77
C ASP A 38 -3.68 21.26 -13.82
N GLU A 39 -3.20 21.68 -14.98
CA GLU A 39 -4.02 22.16 -16.10
C GLU A 39 -4.99 21.09 -16.61
N ARG A 40 -4.54 19.85 -16.79
CA ARG A 40 -5.37 18.72 -17.23
C ARG A 40 -6.43 18.37 -16.20
N SER A 41 -6.06 18.31 -14.91
CA SER A 41 -7.05 18.07 -13.84
C SER A 41 -8.03 19.23 -13.64
N ASN A 42 -7.64 20.49 -13.93
CA ASN A 42 -8.55 21.65 -13.97
C ASN A 42 -9.55 21.52 -15.12
N ALA A 43 -9.07 21.17 -16.31
CA ALA A 43 -9.94 20.96 -17.48
C ALA A 43 -10.96 19.85 -17.23
N LEU A 44 -10.53 18.75 -16.65
CA LEU A 44 -11.42 17.65 -16.28
C LEU A 44 -12.45 18.08 -15.22
N ALA A 45 -12.03 18.82 -14.19
CA ALA A 45 -12.92 19.36 -13.17
C ALA A 45 -13.99 20.27 -13.78
N ASN A 46 -13.62 21.18 -14.69
CA ASN A 46 -14.57 22.05 -15.40
C ASN A 46 -15.57 21.22 -16.21
N THR A 47 -15.13 20.15 -16.87
CA THR A 47 -16.04 19.26 -17.61
C THR A 47 -17.00 18.54 -16.67
N LEU A 48 -16.54 18.05 -15.52
CA LEU A 48 -17.41 17.46 -14.51
C LEU A 48 -18.46 18.46 -14.01
N LEU A 49 -18.04 19.68 -13.67
CA LEU A 49 -18.91 20.76 -13.22
C LEU A 49 -19.95 21.16 -14.27
N ALA A 50 -19.54 21.31 -15.53
CA ALA A 50 -20.43 21.64 -16.64
C ALA A 50 -21.51 20.58 -16.90
N ASN A 51 -21.27 19.34 -16.49
CA ASN A 51 -22.21 18.22 -16.55
C ASN A 51 -22.97 18.00 -15.22
N GLY A 52 -22.97 18.99 -14.34
CA GLY A 52 -23.76 19.00 -13.11
C GLY A 52 -23.21 18.07 -12.01
N ILE A 53 -21.90 17.80 -12.01
CA ILE A 53 -21.23 17.15 -10.89
C ILE A 53 -20.86 18.23 -9.88
N GLU A 54 -21.38 18.11 -8.67
CA GLU A 54 -21.31 19.14 -7.65
C GLU A 54 -20.59 18.62 -6.38
N ARG A 55 -20.29 19.57 -5.47
CA ARG A 55 -19.70 19.25 -4.18
C ARG A 55 -20.40 18.07 -3.49
N GLY A 56 -19.61 17.13 -2.97
CA GLY A 56 -20.11 15.93 -2.30
C GLY A 56 -20.55 14.81 -3.22
N ASP A 57 -20.64 15.03 -4.54
CA ASP A 57 -20.84 13.96 -5.50
C ASP A 57 -19.66 13.00 -5.52
N ARG A 58 -19.93 11.73 -5.85
CA ARG A 58 -18.89 10.69 -5.93
C ARG A 58 -18.48 10.48 -7.36
N VAL A 59 -17.15 10.47 -7.58
CA VAL A 59 -16.53 10.24 -8.88
C VAL A 59 -15.75 8.94 -8.83
N ALA A 60 -16.28 7.90 -9.48
CA ALA A 60 -15.63 6.60 -9.56
C ALA A 60 -14.52 6.60 -10.62
N VAL A 61 -13.39 5.95 -10.35
CA VAL A 61 -12.27 5.83 -11.28
C VAL A 61 -11.90 4.36 -11.46
N MET A 62 -12.04 3.86 -12.70
CA MET A 62 -11.75 2.48 -13.11
C MET A 62 -10.66 2.48 -14.17
N GLU A 63 -9.42 2.54 -13.71
CA GLU A 63 -8.23 2.68 -14.55
C GLU A 63 -7.05 1.94 -13.93
N ARG A 64 -6.06 1.58 -14.77
CA ARG A 64 -4.74 1.11 -14.34
C ARG A 64 -3.91 2.27 -13.79
N ASN A 65 -2.66 1.98 -13.43
CA ASN A 65 -1.72 3.04 -13.06
C ASN A 65 -1.45 3.94 -14.27
N SER A 66 -1.84 5.21 -14.15
CA SER A 66 -1.67 6.19 -15.23
C SER A 66 -1.72 7.62 -14.68
N SER A 67 -1.32 8.60 -15.50
CA SER A 67 -1.51 10.02 -15.18
C SER A 67 -2.99 10.36 -15.08
N GLU A 68 -3.81 9.78 -15.95
CA GLU A 68 -5.26 9.98 -16.01
C GLU A 68 -5.96 9.55 -14.72
N TYR A 69 -5.46 8.49 -14.04
CA TYR A 69 -5.96 8.10 -12.72
C TYR A 69 -5.74 9.23 -11.70
N ILE A 70 -4.53 9.76 -11.64
CA ILE A 70 -4.15 10.85 -10.72
C ILE A 70 -4.91 12.13 -11.04
N GLU A 71 -4.99 12.51 -12.31
CA GLU A 71 -5.72 13.69 -12.79
C GLU A 71 -7.21 13.61 -12.42
N SER A 72 -7.82 12.42 -12.54
CA SER A 72 -9.23 12.19 -12.19
C SER A 72 -9.50 12.38 -10.69
N TYR A 73 -8.61 11.88 -9.84
CA TYR A 73 -8.69 12.11 -8.39
C TYR A 73 -8.50 13.58 -8.04
N LEU A 74 -7.51 14.23 -8.63
CA LEU A 74 -7.27 15.66 -8.41
C LEU A 74 -8.47 16.51 -8.88
N ALA A 75 -9.03 16.21 -10.05
CA ALA A 75 -10.20 16.90 -10.58
C ALA A 75 -11.40 16.82 -9.62
N ALA A 76 -11.71 15.62 -9.12
CA ALA A 76 -12.77 15.42 -8.15
C ALA A 76 -12.50 16.17 -6.83
N MET A 77 -11.29 16.07 -6.30
CA MET A 77 -10.90 16.76 -5.06
C MET A 77 -10.94 18.28 -5.20
N LYS A 78 -10.65 18.81 -6.38
CA LYS A 78 -10.74 20.25 -6.71
C LYS A 78 -12.15 20.79 -6.60
N LEU A 79 -13.15 19.99 -6.89
CA LEU A 79 -14.57 20.32 -6.76
C LEU A 79 -15.16 20.00 -5.37
N ALA A 80 -14.35 19.53 -4.43
CA ALA A 80 -14.81 18.94 -3.18
C ALA A 80 -15.82 17.79 -3.41
N CYS A 81 -15.69 17.11 -4.54
CA CYS A 81 -16.29 15.80 -4.80
C CYS A 81 -15.47 14.70 -4.12
N VAL A 82 -16.04 13.52 -4.00
CA VAL A 82 -15.45 12.36 -3.35
C VAL A 82 -15.01 11.33 -4.39
N PRO A 83 -13.73 11.30 -4.79
CA PRO A 83 -13.24 10.27 -5.68
C PRO A 83 -13.22 8.91 -4.97
N LEU A 84 -13.42 7.84 -5.75
CA LEU A 84 -13.32 6.47 -5.27
C LEU A 84 -12.65 5.55 -6.29
N ASN A 85 -11.93 4.57 -5.78
CA ASN A 85 -11.31 3.54 -6.59
C ASN A 85 -12.32 2.48 -7.01
N VAL A 86 -12.20 2.02 -8.26
CA VAL A 86 -12.88 0.82 -8.75
C VAL A 86 -11.82 -0.17 -9.23
N ASN A 87 -11.87 -1.38 -8.72
CA ASN A 87 -10.97 -2.43 -9.20
C ASN A 87 -11.35 -2.79 -10.65
N TYR A 88 -10.41 -2.60 -11.57
CA TYR A 88 -10.61 -2.86 -13.00
C TYR A 88 -10.80 -4.35 -13.37
N LYS A 89 -10.67 -5.25 -12.39
CA LYS A 89 -10.95 -6.70 -12.53
C LYS A 89 -12.34 -7.10 -12.07
N TYR A 90 -13.12 -6.15 -11.56
CA TYR A 90 -14.48 -6.44 -11.16
C TYR A 90 -15.36 -6.88 -12.33
N GLN A 91 -16.23 -7.85 -12.03
CA GLN A 91 -17.27 -8.27 -12.94
C GLN A 91 -18.46 -7.29 -12.89
N PRO A 92 -19.40 -7.34 -13.85
CA PRO A 92 -20.51 -6.41 -13.92
C PRO A 92 -21.28 -6.22 -12.61
N GLU A 93 -21.56 -7.28 -11.87
CA GLU A 93 -22.32 -7.20 -10.62
C GLU A 93 -21.54 -6.47 -9.50
N GLU A 94 -20.24 -6.69 -9.41
CA GLU A 94 -19.37 -5.99 -8.44
C GLU A 94 -19.30 -4.50 -8.79
N LEU A 95 -19.14 -4.16 -10.07
CA LEU A 95 -19.14 -2.79 -10.54
C LEU A 95 -20.49 -2.11 -10.26
N ARG A 96 -21.61 -2.80 -10.56
CA ARG A 96 -22.96 -2.31 -10.27
C ARG A 96 -23.15 -2.02 -8.78
N HIS A 97 -22.67 -2.95 -7.93
CA HIS A 97 -22.72 -2.76 -6.48
C HIS A 97 -21.99 -1.48 -6.08
N ILE A 98 -20.73 -1.28 -6.48
CA ILE A 98 -19.94 -0.13 -6.05
C ILE A 98 -20.54 1.19 -6.54
N ILE A 99 -20.97 1.27 -7.79
CA ILE A 99 -21.58 2.49 -8.33
C ILE A 99 -22.87 2.85 -7.56
N ASN A 100 -23.70 1.87 -7.23
CA ASN A 100 -24.94 2.12 -6.53
C ASN A 100 -24.75 2.35 -5.03
N ASP A 101 -23.87 1.59 -4.37
CA ASP A 101 -23.54 1.72 -2.96
C ASP A 101 -22.89 3.08 -2.66
N SER A 102 -21.92 3.48 -3.46
CA SER A 102 -21.33 4.82 -3.36
C SER A 102 -22.29 5.92 -3.80
N GLY A 103 -23.29 5.61 -4.63
CA GLY A 103 -24.13 6.58 -5.32
C GLY A 103 -23.32 7.44 -6.28
N ALA A 104 -22.33 6.87 -6.99
CA ALA A 104 -21.47 7.59 -7.91
C ALA A 104 -22.25 8.31 -9.00
N SER A 105 -21.96 9.59 -9.17
CA SER A 105 -22.60 10.48 -10.16
C SER A 105 -21.82 10.54 -11.47
N ALA A 106 -20.49 10.31 -11.40
CA ALA A 106 -19.60 10.21 -12.56
C ALA A 106 -18.71 8.96 -12.47
N LEU A 107 -18.33 8.45 -13.62
CA LEU A 107 -17.37 7.37 -13.79
C LEU A 107 -16.32 7.77 -14.83
N VAL A 108 -15.05 7.77 -14.44
CA VAL A 108 -13.92 7.81 -15.36
C VAL A 108 -13.46 6.37 -15.56
N ILE A 109 -13.46 5.87 -16.79
CA ILE A 109 -13.22 4.46 -17.11
C ILE A 109 -12.33 4.32 -18.34
N HIS A 110 -11.36 3.39 -18.30
CA HIS A 110 -10.58 3.05 -19.49
C HIS A 110 -11.42 2.23 -20.49
N GLU A 111 -11.17 2.43 -21.78
CA GLU A 111 -11.90 1.75 -22.86
C GLU A 111 -11.88 0.22 -22.77
N ASP A 112 -10.81 -0.37 -22.26
CA ASP A 112 -10.67 -1.82 -22.05
C ASP A 112 -11.74 -2.41 -21.11
N PHE A 113 -12.37 -1.58 -20.27
CA PHE A 113 -13.33 -2.00 -19.24
C PHE A 113 -14.78 -1.64 -19.58
N LEU A 114 -15.04 -1.05 -20.73
CA LEU A 114 -16.40 -0.66 -21.14
C LEU A 114 -17.36 -1.86 -21.23
N ASP A 115 -16.86 -3.03 -21.58
CA ASP A 115 -17.69 -4.24 -21.69
C ASP A 115 -18.25 -4.69 -20.34
N VAL A 116 -17.58 -4.35 -19.23
CA VAL A 116 -18.09 -4.59 -17.86
C VAL A 116 -19.22 -3.61 -17.50
N LEU A 117 -19.13 -2.37 -17.97
CA LEU A 117 -20.15 -1.34 -17.70
C LEU A 117 -21.42 -1.51 -18.54
N LYS A 118 -21.30 -1.88 -19.81
CA LYS A 118 -22.41 -1.96 -20.77
C LYS A 118 -23.66 -2.68 -20.25
N PRO A 119 -23.55 -3.93 -19.69
CA PRO A 119 -24.74 -4.68 -19.26
C PRO A 119 -25.46 -4.06 -18.07
N ILE A 120 -24.77 -3.32 -17.21
CA ILE A 120 -25.29 -2.79 -15.95
C ILE A 120 -25.61 -1.29 -15.98
N ARG A 121 -25.25 -0.58 -17.05
CA ARG A 121 -25.34 0.88 -17.11
C ARG A 121 -26.74 1.43 -16.77
N LYS A 122 -27.80 0.73 -17.21
CA LYS A 122 -29.20 1.13 -16.95
C LYS A 122 -29.58 0.98 -15.47
N ASP A 123 -28.87 0.14 -14.73
CA ASP A 123 -29.12 -0.15 -13.32
C ASP A 123 -28.33 0.78 -12.39
N CYS A 124 -27.41 1.59 -12.95
CA CYS A 124 -26.62 2.61 -12.24
C CYS A 124 -27.39 3.93 -12.18
N LYS A 125 -28.36 4.02 -11.24
CA LYS A 125 -29.40 5.08 -11.23
C LYS A 125 -28.85 6.51 -11.07
N ASN A 126 -27.76 6.69 -10.36
CA ASN A 126 -27.18 8.00 -10.07
C ASN A 126 -26.10 8.41 -11.08
N LEU A 127 -25.67 7.49 -11.96
CA LEU A 127 -24.59 7.71 -12.90
C LEU A 127 -25.04 8.63 -14.05
N ARG A 128 -24.66 9.90 -13.98
CA ARG A 128 -25.03 10.94 -14.93
C ARG A 128 -24.01 11.07 -16.06
N GLN A 129 -22.72 10.86 -15.77
CA GLN A 129 -21.64 11.08 -16.70
C GLN A 129 -20.66 9.90 -16.73
N VAL A 130 -20.26 9.52 -17.93
CA VAL A 130 -19.16 8.56 -18.17
C VAL A 130 -18.13 9.25 -19.05
N ILE A 131 -16.88 9.30 -18.56
CA ILE A 131 -15.72 9.83 -19.27
C ILE A 131 -14.79 8.64 -19.56
N VAL A 132 -14.45 8.45 -20.83
CA VAL A 132 -13.71 7.27 -21.28
C VAL A 132 -12.27 7.65 -21.62
N ILE A 133 -11.32 7.06 -20.92
CA ILE A 133 -9.90 7.12 -21.28
C ILE A 133 -9.71 6.19 -22.47
N GLY A 134 -9.32 6.77 -23.62
CA GLY A 134 -9.29 6.09 -24.90
C GLY A 134 -10.51 6.41 -25.76
N LYS A 135 -11.01 5.44 -26.54
CA LYS A 135 -12.09 5.61 -27.50
C LYS A 135 -13.46 5.52 -26.83
N ALA A 136 -14.17 6.62 -26.79
CA ALA A 136 -15.51 6.68 -26.23
C ALA A 136 -16.56 6.05 -27.14
N GLY A 137 -17.58 5.45 -26.53
CA GLY A 137 -18.78 4.97 -27.19
C GLY A 137 -19.80 6.07 -27.44
N LYS A 138 -20.92 5.73 -28.14
CA LYS A 138 -22.01 6.67 -28.38
C LYS A 138 -22.66 7.10 -27.07
N GLY A 139 -22.66 8.41 -26.81
CA GLY A 139 -23.26 9.00 -25.60
C GLY A 139 -22.31 9.10 -24.41
N ASP A 140 -21.04 8.75 -24.58
CA ASP A 140 -19.96 8.96 -23.63
C ASP A 140 -19.03 10.09 -24.10
N THR A 141 -18.30 10.69 -23.18
CA THR A 141 -17.31 11.72 -23.49
C THR A 141 -15.92 11.09 -23.48
N SER A 142 -15.11 11.27 -24.53
CA SER A 142 -13.71 10.84 -24.46
C SER A 142 -12.94 11.75 -23.49
N TYR A 143 -11.96 11.17 -22.81
CA TYR A 143 -11.15 11.91 -21.83
C TYR A 143 -10.44 13.11 -22.47
N GLU A 144 -9.82 12.93 -23.63
CA GLU A 144 -9.15 14.02 -24.34
C GLU A 144 -10.10 15.09 -24.89
N ASP A 145 -11.33 14.72 -25.25
CA ASP A 145 -12.34 15.71 -25.64
C ASP A 145 -12.85 16.48 -24.42
N ALA A 146 -12.98 15.80 -23.26
CA ALA A 146 -13.32 16.45 -22.00
C ALA A 146 -12.27 17.52 -21.63
N LEU A 147 -10.99 17.24 -21.85
CA LEU A 147 -9.92 18.20 -21.59
C LEU A 147 -9.91 19.37 -22.58
N LYS A 148 -10.25 19.13 -23.85
CA LYS A 148 -10.27 20.17 -24.90
C LYS A 148 -11.51 21.08 -24.84
N ALA A 149 -12.65 20.52 -24.46
CA ALA A 149 -13.92 21.26 -24.39
C ALA A 149 -13.90 22.35 -23.31
N SER A 150 -13.10 22.17 -22.31
CA SER A 150 -12.93 23.07 -21.19
C SER A 150 -11.61 23.82 -21.35
N LYS A 151 -11.67 25.13 -21.53
CA LYS A 151 -10.46 25.95 -21.33
C LYS A 151 -10.06 25.77 -19.88
N ALA A 152 -8.83 25.37 -19.65
CA ALA A 152 -8.28 25.33 -18.31
C ALA A 152 -8.49 26.71 -17.67
N ASP A 153 -9.46 26.81 -16.77
CA ASP A 153 -9.64 28.02 -15.98
C ASP A 153 -8.65 27.91 -14.82
N PRO A 154 -7.58 28.71 -14.81
CA PRO A 154 -6.62 28.68 -13.71
C PRO A 154 -7.26 29.13 -12.38
N ASP A 155 -8.39 29.84 -12.47
CA ASP A 155 -9.15 30.37 -11.34
C ASP A 155 -10.37 29.51 -11.00
N LEU A 156 -10.33 28.19 -11.26
CA LEU A 156 -11.38 27.27 -10.79
C LEU A 156 -11.71 27.62 -9.33
N PRO A 157 -12.97 27.95 -9.03
CA PRO A 157 -13.36 28.27 -7.67
C PRO A 157 -13.19 26.98 -6.84
N TRP A 158 -12.02 26.85 -6.23
CA TRP A 158 -11.76 25.82 -5.26
C TRP A 158 -12.78 25.97 -4.15
N THR A 159 -13.72 25.08 -4.08
CA THR A 159 -14.56 24.98 -2.91
C THR A 159 -13.71 24.30 -1.85
N PRO A 160 -13.18 25.05 -0.85
CA PRO A 160 -12.42 24.41 0.20
C PRO A 160 -13.33 23.38 0.87
N PRO A 161 -12.89 22.12 0.96
CA PRO A 161 -13.67 21.13 1.67
C PRO A 161 -13.73 21.52 3.14
N ASN A 162 -14.83 21.18 3.81
CA ASN A 162 -14.96 21.34 5.26
C ASN A 162 -14.22 20.20 5.97
N ASN A 163 -13.87 20.43 7.24
CA ASN A 163 -13.23 19.39 8.06
C ASN A 163 -14.09 18.11 8.16
N ASP A 164 -15.40 18.23 7.98
CA ASP A 164 -16.34 17.10 8.04
C ASP A 164 -16.52 16.36 6.70
N ASP A 165 -15.98 16.89 5.60
CA ASP A 165 -16.09 16.26 4.30
C ASP A 165 -15.30 14.96 4.23
N VAL A 166 -15.80 13.99 3.48
CA VAL A 166 -15.05 12.81 3.06
C VAL A 166 -14.14 13.21 1.91
N LEU A 167 -12.83 13.00 2.07
CA LEU A 167 -11.85 13.36 1.05
C LEU A 167 -11.84 12.37 -0.11
N PHE A 168 -11.94 11.07 0.20
CA PHE A 168 -12.08 9.98 -0.77
C PHE A 168 -12.64 8.73 -0.09
N LEU A 169 -13.19 7.84 -0.91
CA LEU A 169 -13.57 6.49 -0.50
C LEU A 169 -12.54 5.49 -1.04
N LEU A 170 -12.10 4.58 -0.18
CA LEU A 170 -11.26 3.47 -0.57
C LEU A 170 -12.09 2.18 -0.49
N TYR A 171 -12.61 1.72 -1.64
CA TYR A 171 -13.34 0.46 -1.69
C TYR A 171 -12.39 -0.73 -1.57
N THR A 172 -12.68 -1.59 -0.64
CA THR A 172 -11.85 -2.77 -0.34
C THR A 172 -12.69 -4.03 -0.37
N GLY A 173 -12.19 -5.07 -1.03
CA GLY A 173 -12.79 -6.40 -0.97
C GLY A 173 -12.62 -6.96 0.43
N GLY A 174 -13.74 -7.16 1.12
CA GLY A 174 -13.77 -7.92 2.37
C GLY A 174 -13.62 -9.43 2.11
N THR A 175 -13.27 -10.19 3.14
CA THR A 175 -13.26 -11.66 3.10
C THR A 175 -14.68 -12.25 3.06
N THR A 176 -15.69 -11.44 3.34
CA THR A 176 -17.10 -11.85 3.45
C THR A 176 -18.02 -10.81 2.80
N GLY A 177 -18.31 -10.97 1.50
CA GLY A 177 -19.31 -10.15 0.81
C GLY A 177 -18.77 -9.10 -0.15
N PHE A 178 -19.63 -8.20 -0.58
CA PHE A 178 -19.29 -7.10 -1.50
C PHE A 178 -18.32 -6.10 -0.90
N PRO A 179 -17.48 -5.43 -1.73
CA PRO A 179 -16.58 -4.39 -1.29
C PRO A 179 -17.30 -3.25 -0.58
N LYS A 180 -16.66 -2.67 0.44
CA LYS A 180 -17.18 -1.52 1.20
C LYS A 180 -16.25 -0.33 1.10
N GLY A 181 -16.83 0.87 1.03
CA GLY A 181 -16.11 2.14 0.95
C GLY A 181 -15.61 2.59 2.32
N VAL A 182 -14.30 2.63 2.52
CA VAL A 182 -13.66 3.18 3.71
C VAL A 182 -13.53 4.69 3.54
N MET A 183 -14.11 5.46 4.47
CA MET A 183 -14.14 6.93 4.41
C MET A 183 -12.87 7.55 4.98
N TRP A 184 -12.09 8.22 4.15
CA TRP A 184 -10.95 9.00 4.58
C TRP A 184 -11.28 10.50 4.55
N GLY A 185 -10.92 11.18 5.63
CA GLY A 185 -11.08 12.63 5.73
C GLY A 185 -9.80 13.38 5.39
N PRO A 186 -9.89 14.74 5.32
CA PRO A 186 -8.75 15.61 4.99
C PRO A 186 -7.60 15.51 5.98
N GLU A 187 -7.86 15.10 7.19
CA GLU A 187 -6.88 14.87 8.26
C GLU A 187 -5.79 13.85 7.91
N ILE A 188 -6.00 13.03 6.87
CA ILE A 188 -5.00 12.03 6.44
C ILE A 188 -3.64 12.66 6.14
N TYR A 189 -3.62 13.83 5.51
CA TYR A 189 -2.38 14.50 5.17
C TYR A 189 -1.64 15.03 6.37
N ASP A 190 -2.37 15.70 7.26
CA ASP A 190 -1.77 16.29 8.44
C ASP A 190 -1.15 15.24 9.35
N ASN A 191 -1.73 14.05 9.32
CA ASN A 191 -1.31 12.91 10.15
C ASN A 191 -0.29 11.97 9.49
N LEU A 192 0.08 12.15 8.21
CA LEU A 192 1.11 11.32 7.55
C LEU A 192 2.46 11.34 8.29
N HIS A 193 2.79 12.44 8.97
CA HIS A 193 4.01 12.53 9.78
C HIS A 193 4.04 11.48 10.90
N LEU A 194 2.88 11.06 11.44
CA LEU A 194 2.80 10.04 12.48
C LEU A 194 3.32 8.67 12.02
N LEU A 195 3.27 8.40 10.72
CA LEU A 195 3.83 7.18 10.13
C LEU A 195 5.30 7.35 9.71
N LEU A 196 5.65 8.51 9.18
CA LEU A 196 6.95 8.71 8.54
C LEU A 196 8.05 9.11 9.52
N ALA A 197 7.74 9.92 10.53
CA ALA A 197 8.74 10.39 11.47
C ALA A 197 9.33 9.25 12.34
N PRO A 198 8.53 8.35 12.93
CA PRO A 198 9.06 7.19 13.66
C PRO A 198 9.93 6.29 12.79
N MET A 199 9.53 6.10 11.52
CA MET A 199 10.29 5.31 10.54
C MET A 199 11.68 5.91 10.30
N ILE A 200 11.76 7.21 9.99
CA ILE A 200 13.05 7.87 9.75
C ILE A 200 13.90 7.87 11.03
N ARG A 201 13.26 8.04 12.18
CA ARG A 201 13.94 7.97 13.48
C ARG A 201 14.56 6.60 13.74
N SER A 202 13.88 5.51 13.36
CA SER A 202 14.41 4.15 13.51
C SER A 202 15.60 3.83 12.59
N LEU A 203 15.78 4.60 11.51
CA LEU A 203 16.96 4.52 10.65
C LEU A 203 18.22 5.16 11.27
N LEU A 204 18.07 6.14 12.16
CA LEU A 204 19.21 6.89 12.69
C LEU A 204 20.31 6.02 13.33
N PRO A 205 19.99 5.05 14.19
CA PRO A 205 21.01 4.14 14.76
C PRO A 205 21.74 3.34 13.67
N LYS A 206 21.00 2.92 12.63
CA LYS A 206 21.51 2.09 11.55
C LYS A 206 22.41 2.83 10.57
N LEU A 207 22.28 4.16 10.47
CA LEU A 207 23.13 4.99 9.60
C LEU A 207 24.61 4.96 9.98
N SER A 208 24.95 4.62 11.23
CA SER A 208 26.34 4.49 11.66
C SER A 208 27.05 3.29 11.03
N SER A 209 26.32 2.24 10.72
CA SER A 209 26.80 1.00 10.07
C SER A 209 26.36 0.87 8.61
N ALA A 210 25.59 1.83 8.09
CA ALA A 210 25.06 1.79 6.73
C ALA A 210 26.18 1.68 5.68
N PRO A 211 25.97 0.96 4.57
CA PRO A 211 26.95 0.84 3.51
C PRO A 211 27.25 2.19 2.88
N PRO A 212 28.51 2.45 2.47
CA PRO A 212 28.90 3.73 1.87
C PRO A 212 28.07 4.11 0.64
N GLU A 213 27.60 3.14 -0.09
CA GLU A 213 26.80 3.25 -1.31
C GLU A 213 25.48 3.97 -1.05
N LEU A 214 24.89 3.84 0.16
CA LEU A 214 23.70 4.58 0.57
C LEU A 214 23.92 6.11 0.49
N PHE A 215 25.14 6.57 0.69
CA PHE A 215 25.55 7.96 0.65
C PHE A 215 26.27 8.33 -0.66
N ALA A 216 26.17 7.50 -1.70
CA ALA A 216 26.83 7.77 -2.98
C ALA A 216 26.24 9.02 -3.68
N PRO A 217 27.06 9.83 -4.37
CA PRO A 217 26.59 11.02 -5.05
C PRO A 217 25.74 10.66 -6.28
N ARG A 218 24.55 11.24 -6.39
CA ARG A 218 23.57 11.02 -7.47
C ARG A 218 24.03 11.47 -8.86
N SER A 219 24.99 12.36 -8.95
CA SER A 219 25.39 13.03 -10.20
C SER A 219 26.90 12.91 -10.49
N GLY A 220 27.59 11.98 -9.88
CA GLY A 220 29.05 11.87 -9.99
C GLY A 220 29.82 13.06 -9.37
N LYS A 221 29.15 14.12 -8.96
CA LYS A 221 29.78 15.28 -8.32
C LYS A 221 29.92 15.05 -6.82
N LYS A 222 31.13 14.93 -6.34
CA LYS A 222 31.46 14.91 -4.91
C LYS A 222 31.01 16.23 -4.27
N SER A 223 30.09 16.18 -3.30
CA SER A 223 29.75 17.32 -2.46
C SER A 223 30.42 17.17 -1.10
N LEU A 224 30.80 18.28 -0.47
CA LEU A 224 31.38 18.28 0.88
C LEU A 224 30.45 17.60 1.89
N LEU A 225 29.13 17.77 1.70
CA LEU A 225 28.12 17.12 2.54
C LEU A 225 28.16 15.58 2.40
N LEU A 226 28.23 15.07 1.17
CA LEU A 226 28.30 13.63 0.93
C LEU A 226 29.61 13.03 1.47
N SER A 227 30.73 13.73 1.29
CA SER A 227 32.01 13.33 1.87
C SER A 227 31.94 13.30 3.40
N PHE A 228 31.23 14.24 4.01
CA PHE A 228 31.00 14.24 5.46
C PHE A 228 30.14 13.05 5.89
N LEU A 229 29.03 12.77 5.19
CA LEU A 229 28.13 11.62 5.50
C LEU A 229 28.84 10.26 5.37
N GLN A 230 29.83 10.17 4.48
CA GLN A 230 30.66 8.97 4.34
C GLN A 230 31.80 8.89 5.35
N SER A 231 32.08 9.98 6.09
CA SER A 231 33.23 10.08 6.98
C SER A 231 33.06 9.26 8.28
N GLY A 232 34.17 8.79 8.82
CA GLY A 232 34.19 8.17 10.16
C GLY A 232 33.71 9.11 11.27
N LEU A 233 33.88 10.44 11.09
CA LEU A 233 33.39 11.45 12.03
C LEU A 233 31.86 11.50 12.06
N PHE A 234 31.19 11.43 10.91
CA PHE A 234 29.73 11.35 10.85
C PHE A 234 29.23 10.08 11.53
N ARG A 235 29.83 8.92 11.21
CA ARG A 235 29.48 7.63 11.81
C ARG A 235 29.62 7.65 13.32
N TRP A 236 30.71 8.24 13.80
CA TRP A 236 30.96 8.39 15.24
C TRP A 236 29.94 9.36 15.89
N LEU A 237 29.60 10.48 15.23
CA LEU A 237 28.61 11.42 15.74
C LEU A 237 27.23 10.77 15.81
N ILE A 238 26.78 10.12 14.73
CA ILE A 238 25.44 9.53 14.64
C ILE A 238 25.29 8.27 15.54
N SER A 239 26.37 7.64 15.98
CA SER A 239 26.33 6.55 16.95
C SER A 239 26.00 7.03 18.39
N ARG A 240 26.06 8.34 18.65
CA ARG A 240 25.82 8.89 19.99
C ARG A 240 24.33 9.03 20.28
N PRO A 241 23.79 8.41 21.37
CA PRO A 241 22.34 8.44 21.68
C PRO A 241 21.77 9.87 21.80
N ARG A 242 22.55 10.81 22.35
CA ARG A 242 22.13 12.21 22.48
C ARG A 242 22.00 12.90 21.11
N VAL A 243 22.87 12.57 20.15
CA VAL A 243 22.80 13.10 18.78
C VAL A 243 21.61 12.49 18.05
N GLN A 244 21.41 11.18 18.16
CA GLN A 244 20.26 10.48 17.59
C GLN A 244 18.93 11.07 18.11
N LYS A 245 18.83 11.29 19.43
CA LYS A 245 17.63 11.89 20.03
C LYS A 245 17.37 13.28 19.45
N ARG A 246 18.37 14.20 19.49
CA ARG A 246 18.21 15.56 18.96
C ARG A 246 17.89 15.59 17.47
N LEU A 247 18.50 14.72 16.69
CA LEU A 247 18.24 14.61 15.26
C LEU A 247 16.84 14.03 15.02
N GLY A 248 16.44 13.01 15.79
CA GLY A 248 15.11 12.44 15.75
C GLY A 248 14.03 13.46 16.07
N ASP A 249 14.19 14.23 17.13
CA ASP A 249 13.24 15.30 17.52
C ASP A 249 13.13 16.37 16.42
N ARG A 250 14.26 16.73 15.79
CA ARG A 250 14.26 17.68 14.67
C ARG A 250 13.62 17.11 13.40
N ILE A 251 13.82 15.84 13.11
CA ILE A 251 13.15 15.14 12.00
C ILE A 251 11.64 15.12 12.22
N GLU A 252 11.21 14.79 13.43
CA GLU A 252 9.79 14.77 13.79
C GLU A 252 9.15 16.16 13.60
N GLN A 253 9.78 17.22 14.14
CA GLN A 253 9.35 18.59 13.92
C GLN A 253 9.30 18.94 12.43
N MET A 254 10.34 18.61 11.67
CA MET A 254 10.38 18.86 10.22
C MET A 254 9.26 18.11 9.47
N MET A 255 8.96 16.87 9.87
CA MET A 255 7.87 16.10 9.28
C MET A 255 6.50 16.68 9.65
N GLN A 256 6.29 17.05 10.90
CA GLN A 256 5.08 17.73 11.34
C GLN A 256 4.87 19.03 10.55
N GLU A 257 5.89 19.88 10.46
CA GLU A 257 5.84 21.10 9.65
C GLU A 257 5.60 20.81 8.17
N ARG A 258 6.07 19.65 7.69
CA ARG A 258 5.89 19.22 6.30
C ARG A 258 4.44 18.89 5.98
N TYR A 259 3.77 18.17 6.83
CA TYR A 259 2.45 17.62 6.55
C TYR A 259 1.33 18.46 7.17
N ALA A 260 1.51 19.00 8.36
CA ALA A 260 0.55 19.84 9.06
C ALA A 260 0.88 21.35 9.05
N GLY A 261 2.01 21.74 8.47
CA GLY A 261 2.44 23.13 8.41
C GLY A 261 1.76 23.93 7.28
N PRO A 262 1.97 25.26 7.27
CA PRO A 262 1.36 26.14 6.28
C PRO A 262 1.82 25.84 4.85
N LEU A 263 0.97 26.18 3.87
CA LEU A 263 1.17 25.90 2.44
C LEU A 263 2.47 26.47 1.89
N GLU A 264 2.90 27.64 2.38
CA GLU A 264 4.14 28.29 1.99
C GLU A 264 5.37 27.42 2.29
N LYS A 265 5.36 26.72 3.43
CA LYS A 265 6.45 25.79 3.79
C LYS A 265 6.47 24.54 2.89
N ALA A 266 5.31 24.05 2.43
CA ALA A 266 5.25 22.97 1.45
C ALA A 266 5.88 23.41 0.12
N ALA A 267 5.57 24.63 -0.33
CA ALA A 267 6.11 25.23 -1.54
C ALA A 267 7.64 25.45 -1.47
N GLU A 268 8.14 26.00 -0.36
CA GLU A 268 9.60 26.21 -0.16
C GLU A 268 10.38 24.89 -0.21
N ARG A 269 9.80 23.85 0.37
CA ARG A 269 10.41 22.53 0.37
C ARG A 269 10.44 21.90 -1.00
N ALA A 270 9.35 21.99 -1.77
CA ALA A 270 9.32 21.53 -3.15
C ALA A 270 10.43 22.19 -3.97
N LYS A 271 10.69 23.50 -3.77
CA LYS A 271 11.84 24.20 -4.38
C LYS A 271 13.18 23.60 -3.97
N GLY A 272 13.33 23.18 -2.72
CA GLY A 272 14.54 22.51 -2.24
C GLY A 272 14.78 21.15 -2.91
N LEU A 273 13.71 20.37 -3.12
CA LEU A 273 13.74 19.06 -3.78
C LEU A 273 14.03 19.14 -5.28
N ARG A 274 13.75 20.29 -5.94
CA ARG A 274 14.09 20.51 -7.36
C ARG A 274 15.56 20.23 -7.69
N LYS A 275 16.46 20.38 -6.72
CA LYS A 275 17.90 20.11 -6.90
C LYS A 275 18.23 18.62 -6.87
N LEU A 276 17.32 17.78 -6.40
CA LEU A 276 17.49 16.34 -6.18
C LEU A 276 16.17 15.62 -6.50
N PRO A 277 15.80 15.51 -7.78
CA PRO A 277 14.55 14.85 -8.16
C PRO A 277 14.50 13.43 -7.56
N ASN A 278 13.40 13.11 -6.90
CA ASN A 278 13.16 11.81 -6.35
C ASN A 278 12.12 11.11 -7.24
N HIS A 279 12.57 10.10 -7.97
CA HIS A 279 11.72 9.32 -8.85
C HIS A 279 11.22 8.10 -8.09
N THR A 280 9.90 8.02 -7.93
CA THR A 280 9.23 6.91 -7.24
C THR A 280 8.42 6.09 -8.25
N LEU A 281 8.83 4.84 -8.45
CA LEU A 281 8.09 3.89 -9.29
C LEU A 281 7.03 3.20 -8.44
N ILE A 282 5.77 3.34 -8.82
CA ILE A 282 4.64 2.71 -8.17
C ILE A 282 4.27 1.47 -8.99
N ALA A 283 4.83 0.32 -8.61
CA ALA A 283 4.61 -0.95 -9.31
C ALA A 283 3.25 -1.57 -8.94
N CYS A 284 2.78 -1.36 -7.71
CA CYS A 284 1.49 -1.88 -7.26
C CYS A 284 0.31 -1.02 -7.76
N PRO A 285 -0.89 -1.61 -7.92
CA PRO A 285 -2.03 -0.89 -8.47
C PRO A 285 -2.48 0.30 -7.59
N LEU A 286 -2.73 1.45 -8.23
CA LEU A 286 -3.27 2.66 -7.58
C LEU A 286 -4.67 2.45 -7.00
N MET A 287 -5.43 1.49 -7.50
CA MET A 287 -6.74 1.15 -6.96
C MET A 287 -6.69 0.52 -5.56
N HIS A 288 -5.51 0.21 -5.04
CA HIS A 288 -5.30 -0.31 -3.68
C HIS A 288 -4.62 0.72 -2.79
N GLY A 289 -4.87 0.63 -1.47
CA GLY A 289 -4.38 1.58 -0.49
C GLY A 289 -2.86 1.81 -0.55
N THR A 290 -2.05 0.77 -0.77
CA THR A 290 -0.59 0.88 -0.87
C THR A 290 -0.16 1.80 -2.00
N GLY A 291 -0.67 1.58 -3.21
CA GLY A 291 -0.35 2.41 -4.38
C GLY A 291 -0.89 3.82 -4.23
N PHE A 292 -2.15 3.95 -3.87
CA PHE A 292 -2.83 5.25 -3.77
C PHE A 292 -2.23 6.16 -2.70
N LEU A 293 -2.05 5.68 -1.48
CA LEU A 293 -1.48 6.48 -0.39
C LEU A 293 -0.01 6.85 -0.64
N SER A 294 0.73 5.99 -1.35
CA SER A 294 2.07 6.33 -1.81
C SER A 294 2.04 7.43 -2.86
N ALA A 295 1.13 7.36 -3.85
CA ALA A 295 0.96 8.40 -4.86
C ALA A 295 0.61 9.77 -4.24
N ILE A 296 -0.33 9.78 -3.30
CA ILE A 296 -0.67 10.99 -2.54
C ILE A 296 0.56 11.58 -1.84
N ASN A 297 1.38 10.74 -1.19
CA ASN A 297 2.60 11.21 -0.53
C ASN A 297 3.63 11.78 -1.53
N VAL A 298 3.77 11.17 -2.70
CA VAL A 298 4.64 11.66 -3.78
C VAL A 298 4.19 13.03 -4.27
N LEU A 299 2.89 13.22 -4.53
CA LEU A 299 2.32 14.52 -4.92
C LEU A 299 2.58 15.61 -3.88
N ALA A 300 2.32 15.30 -2.61
CA ALA A 300 2.54 16.25 -1.51
C ALA A 300 4.02 16.60 -1.30
N SER A 301 4.92 15.73 -1.76
CA SER A 301 6.37 15.92 -1.64
C SER A 301 6.98 16.71 -2.78
N GLY A 302 6.31 16.83 -3.92
CA GLY A 302 6.88 17.39 -5.14
C GLY A 302 7.82 16.43 -5.87
N ASP A 303 7.71 15.12 -5.61
CA ASP A 303 8.47 14.07 -6.27
C ASP A 303 7.80 13.62 -7.58
N CYS A 304 8.51 12.88 -8.43
CA CYS A 304 7.98 12.35 -9.68
C CYS A 304 7.46 10.92 -9.49
N MET A 305 6.24 10.65 -9.94
CA MET A 305 5.67 9.30 -10.02
C MET A 305 6.00 8.66 -11.37
N ILE A 306 6.41 7.40 -11.32
CA ILE A 306 6.67 6.61 -12.52
C ILE A 306 5.74 5.42 -12.53
N PHE A 307 5.10 5.17 -13.67
CA PHE A 307 4.24 4.03 -13.93
C PHE A 307 4.81 3.17 -15.05
N LEU A 308 4.59 1.87 -14.96
CA LEU A 308 4.90 0.94 -16.06
C LEU A 308 3.88 1.11 -17.18
N GLU A 309 4.28 0.78 -18.41
CA GLU A 309 3.41 0.88 -19.60
C GLU A 309 2.57 -0.39 -19.79
N GLY A 310 3.13 -1.53 -19.36
CA GLY A 310 2.51 -2.84 -19.52
C GLY A 310 1.15 -2.96 -18.82
N LYS A 311 0.23 -3.70 -19.47
CA LYS A 311 -1.07 -4.04 -18.85
C LYS A 311 -0.93 -5.04 -17.70
N GLN A 312 0.16 -5.77 -17.66
CA GLN A 312 0.53 -6.73 -16.62
C GLN A 312 1.88 -6.34 -16.04
N PHE A 313 2.16 -6.79 -14.83
CA PHE A 313 3.46 -6.58 -14.20
C PHE A 313 4.54 -7.36 -14.94
N ASP A 314 5.55 -6.65 -15.45
CA ASP A 314 6.74 -7.20 -16.10
C ASP A 314 8.00 -6.77 -15.31
N PRO A 315 8.70 -7.71 -14.65
CA PRO A 315 9.93 -7.42 -13.90
C PRO A 315 11.03 -6.80 -14.75
N ALA A 316 11.18 -7.25 -16.00
CA ALA A 316 12.19 -6.73 -16.91
C ALA A 316 11.89 -5.28 -17.35
N GLU A 317 10.62 -4.94 -17.58
CA GLU A 317 10.19 -3.55 -17.82
C GLU A 317 10.51 -2.69 -16.60
N LEU A 318 10.24 -3.19 -15.40
CA LEU A 318 10.51 -2.45 -14.16
C LEU A 318 12.01 -2.12 -14.05
N TRP A 319 12.90 -3.11 -14.22
CA TRP A 319 14.34 -2.87 -14.09
C TRP A 319 14.89 -1.94 -15.16
N ARG A 320 14.45 -2.10 -16.42
CA ARG A 320 14.78 -1.13 -17.49
C ARG A 320 14.30 0.29 -17.16
N THR A 321 13.15 0.39 -16.52
CA THR A 321 12.62 1.69 -16.09
C THR A 321 13.41 2.27 -14.92
N VAL A 322 13.87 1.43 -13.97
CA VAL A 322 14.76 1.86 -12.87
C VAL A 322 16.04 2.48 -13.43
N GLU A 323 16.68 1.82 -14.38
CA GLU A 323 17.89 2.30 -15.04
C GLU A 323 17.64 3.57 -15.84
N ARG A 324 16.67 3.55 -16.76
CA ARG A 324 16.33 4.68 -17.65
C ARG A 324 15.97 5.96 -16.89
N GLU A 325 15.17 5.84 -15.85
CA GLU A 325 14.64 6.98 -15.10
C GLU A 325 15.40 7.26 -13.81
N SER A 326 16.47 6.53 -13.52
CA SER A 326 17.23 6.65 -12.27
C SER A 326 16.29 6.62 -11.05
N VAL A 327 15.45 5.61 -10.97
CA VAL A 327 14.44 5.43 -9.92
C VAL A 327 15.12 5.28 -8.57
N ARG A 328 14.60 5.98 -7.56
CA ARG A 328 15.14 5.92 -6.20
C ARG A 328 14.30 5.10 -5.25
N SER A 329 13.01 5.05 -5.49
CA SER A 329 12.06 4.35 -4.61
C SER A 329 11.14 3.49 -5.45
N ILE A 330 10.90 2.26 -5.01
CA ILE A 330 9.92 1.36 -5.61
C ILE A 330 8.86 1.02 -4.55
N ILE A 331 7.59 1.07 -4.96
CA ILE A 331 6.46 0.67 -4.13
C ILE A 331 5.92 -0.66 -4.64
N ILE A 332 5.96 -1.68 -3.79
CA ILE A 332 5.57 -3.07 -4.12
C ILE A 332 4.59 -3.67 -3.12
N VAL A 333 4.18 -4.91 -3.35
CA VAL A 333 3.32 -5.71 -2.46
C VAL A 333 4.02 -7.04 -2.16
N GLY A 334 4.88 -7.05 -1.15
CA GLY A 334 5.54 -8.23 -0.62
C GLY A 334 6.24 -9.10 -1.65
N ASP A 335 6.33 -10.38 -1.34
CA ASP A 335 6.98 -11.39 -2.18
C ASP A 335 6.29 -11.56 -3.54
N ALA A 336 5.00 -11.24 -3.66
CA ALA A 336 4.30 -11.29 -4.94
C ALA A 336 4.94 -10.42 -6.04
N PHE A 337 5.63 -9.36 -5.65
CA PHE A 337 6.41 -8.50 -6.56
C PHE A 337 7.91 -8.74 -6.40
N ALA A 338 8.37 -8.90 -5.16
CA ALA A 338 9.80 -8.95 -4.86
C ALA A 338 10.49 -10.20 -5.42
N MET A 339 9.82 -11.36 -5.41
CA MET A 339 10.40 -12.59 -5.94
C MET A 339 10.57 -12.55 -7.46
N PRO A 340 9.56 -12.21 -8.29
CA PRO A 340 9.79 -12.04 -9.72
C PRO A 340 10.84 -10.98 -10.06
N LEU A 341 10.94 -9.91 -9.26
CA LEU A 341 11.99 -8.90 -9.42
C LEU A 341 13.38 -9.46 -9.14
N LEU A 342 13.52 -10.29 -8.11
CA LEU A 342 14.77 -10.96 -7.77
C LEU A 342 15.18 -11.95 -8.88
N ASP A 343 14.26 -12.80 -9.31
CA ASP A 343 14.50 -13.77 -10.38
C ASP A 343 14.99 -13.08 -11.67
N GLU A 344 14.43 -11.92 -11.99
CA GLU A 344 14.87 -11.14 -13.16
C GLU A 344 16.24 -10.50 -12.95
N LEU A 345 16.56 -10.00 -11.75
CA LEU A 345 17.91 -9.49 -11.43
C LEU A 345 19.00 -10.54 -11.53
N GLU A 346 18.67 -11.80 -11.25
CA GLU A 346 19.62 -12.91 -11.36
C GLU A 346 19.88 -13.30 -12.82
N ARG A 347 18.94 -13.01 -13.73
CA ARG A 347 19.01 -13.34 -15.17
C ARG A 347 19.55 -12.19 -16.03
N GLY A 348 19.32 -10.94 -15.60
CA GLY A 348 19.64 -9.73 -16.35
C GLY A 348 20.72 -8.89 -15.71
N ASP A 349 21.27 -7.96 -16.48
CA ASP A 349 22.25 -6.96 -16.00
C ASP A 349 21.58 -5.58 -16.06
N TYR A 350 21.32 -4.99 -14.91
CA TYR A 350 20.60 -3.73 -14.75
C TYR A 350 21.35 -2.79 -13.82
N ASP A 351 21.45 -1.50 -14.17
CA ASP A 351 21.97 -0.50 -13.27
C ASP A 351 20.94 -0.11 -12.19
N THR A 352 21.12 -0.68 -11.01
CA THR A 352 20.31 -0.41 -9.82
C THR A 352 20.94 0.61 -8.87
N SER A 353 22.03 1.27 -9.26
CA SER A 353 22.80 2.17 -8.37
C SER A 353 22.02 3.38 -7.86
N SER A 354 20.99 3.81 -8.60
CA SER A 354 20.08 4.89 -8.21
C SER A 354 19.13 4.52 -7.08
N LEU A 355 18.84 3.22 -6.91
CA LEU A 355 17.77 2.72 -6.06
C LEU A 355 18.19 2.72 -4.58
N VAL A 356 17.37 3.32 -3.74
CA VAL A 356 17.64 3.49 -2.29
C VAL A 356 16.55 2.88 -1.44
N LEU A 357 15.31 2.78 -1.95
CA LEU A 357 14.18 2.42 -1.11
C LEU A 357 13.24 1.43 -1.79
N PHE A 358 12.98 0.31 -1.12
CA PHE A 358 11.79 -0.51 -1.36
C PHE A 358 10.79 -0.27 -0.25
N ASN A 359 9.58 0.10 -0.60
CA ASN A 359 8.47 0.20 0.33
C ASN A 359 7.42 -0.85 -0.05
N SER A 360 7.21 -1.80 0.83
CA SER A 360 6.27 -2.91 0.66
C SER A 360 5.12 -2.81 1.64
N SER A 361 3.94 -3.27 1.24
CA SER A 361 2.78 -3.40 2.11
C SER A 361 1.76 -4.39 1.54
N GLY A 362 0.93 -4.95 2.38
CA GLY A 362 -0.27 -5.71 2.00
C GLY A 362 -0.10 -7.22 1.94
N VAL A 363 1.10 -7.72 1.69
CA VAL A 363 1.48 -9.14 1.72
C VAL A 363 2.84 -9.25 2.39
N ALA A 364 3.14 -10.41 2.96
CA ALA A 364 4.44 -10.65 3.59
C ALA A 364 5.60 -10.43 2.61
N PHE A 365 6.64 -9.76 3.10
CA PHE A 365 7.92 -9.60 2.45
C PHE A 365 8.94 -10.40 3.24
N SER A 366 9.22 -11.63 2.77
CA SER A 366 9.96 -12.62 3.54
C SER A 366 11.41 -12.23 3.83
N PRO A 367 11.98 -12.67 4.95
CA PRO A 367 13.39 -12.44 5.28
C PRO A 367 14.34 -12.94 4.19
N ARG A 368 14.05 -14.10 3.60
CA ARG A 368 14.84 -14.70 2.51
C ARG A 368 14.89 -13.78 1.30
N THR A 369 13.75 -13.31 0.83
CA THR A 369 13.68 -12.40 -0.33
C THR A 369 14.36 -11.07 -0.04
N LYS A 370 14.17 -10.52 1.17
CA LYS A 370 14.87 -9.29 1.61
C LYS A 370 16.38 -9.46 1.58
N GLN A 371 16.87 -10.59 2.13
CA GLN A 371 18.31 -10.90 2.19
C GLN A 371 18.90 -10.98 0.78
N ALA A 372 18.23 -11.67 -0.13
CA ALA A 372 18.69 -11.84 -1.50
C ALA A 372 18.68 -10.48 -2.26
N LEU A 373 17.63 -9.68 -2.14
CA LEU A 373 17.60 -8.33 -2.72
C LEU A 373 18.73 -7.43 -2.22
N LEU A 374 19.06 -7.50 -0.92
CA LEU A 374 20.17 -6.71 -0.34
C LEU A 374 21.54 -7.20 -0.79
N GLN A 375 21.69 -8.44 -1.25
CA GLN A 375 22.93 -8.92 -1.88
C GLN A 375 23.14 -8.28 -3.25
N HIS A 376 22.05 -8.11 -4.04
CA HIS A 376 22.11 -7.46 -5.36
C HIS A 376 22.12 -5.93 -5.25
N ILE A 377 21.45 -5.35 -4.25
CA ILE A 377 21.25 -3.90 -4.09
C ILE A 377 21.64 -3.49 -2.66
N PRO A 378 22.93 -3.52 -2.31
CA PRO A 378 23.40 -3.32 -0.93
C PRO A 378 23.12 -1.93 -0.36
N GLN A 379 22.91 -0.92 -1.23
CA GLN A 379 22.53 0.42 -0.82
C GLN A 379 21.05 0.58 -0.48
N ALA A 380 20.21 -0.43 -0.74
CA ALA A 380 18.78 -0.33 -0.52
C ALA A 380 18.40 -0.37 0.97
N ILE A 381 17.35 0.35 1.28
CA ILE A 381 16.60 0.29 2.54
C ILE A 381 15.29 -0.43 2.23
N LEU A 382 15.03 -1.53 2.91
CA LEU A 382 13.78 -2.26 2.76
C LEU A 382 12.83 -1.89 3.89
N LEU A 383 11.68 -1.34 3.51
CA LEU A 383 10.60 -0.97 4.42
C LEU A 383 9.42 -1.89 4.20
N ASP A 384 8.92 -2.44 5.28
CA ASP A 384 7.70 -3.21 5.27
C ASP A 384 6.63 -2.48 6.07
N SER A 385 5.51 -2.21 5.44
CA SER A 385 4.39 -1.53 6.07
C SER A 385 3.30 -2.57 6.31
N TYR A 386 2.86 -2.64 7.53
CA TYR A 386 1.75 -3.46 7.94
C TYR A 386 0.49 -2.60 7.98
N GLY A 387 -0.63 -3.11 7.49
CA GLY A 387 -1.87 -2.38 7.62
C GLY A 387 -3.01 -2.95 6.77
N ALA A 388 -4.17 -2.42 7.08
CA ALA A 388 -5.38 -2.58 6.31
C ALA A 388 -5.82 -1.21 5.81
N SER A 389 -6.87 -1.17 5.00
CA SER A 389 -7.48 0.10 4.58
C SER A 389 -8.02 0.92 5.75
N GLU A 390 -8.20 0.27 6.90
CA GLU A 390 -8.70 0.83 8.15
C GLU A 390 -7.61 1.37 9.08
N GLY A 391 -6.33 1.07 8.83
CA GLY A 391 -5.24 1.54 9.67
C GLY A 391 -3.88 1.05 9.20
N LEU A 392 -2.83 1.86 9.44
CA LEU A 392 -1.49 1.63 8.96
C LEU A 392 -0.48 1.54 10.10
N GLY A 393 0.43 0.57 10.02
CA GLY A 393 1.62 0.43 10.85
C GLY A 393 2.85 0.15 9.99
N ARG A 394 4.05 0.20 10.58
CA ARG A 394 5.29 -0.09 9.87
C ARG A 394 6.22 -0.98 10.70
N SER A 395 6.98 -1.82 10.00
CA SER A 395 8.10 -2.54 10.58
C SER A 395 9.35 -1.65 10.71
N GLU A 396 10.34 -2.15 11.41
CA GLU A 396 11.67 -1.55 11.39
C GLU A 396 12.29 -1.70 9.97
N PRO A 397 13.01 -0.66 9.49
CA PRO A 397 13.73 -0.76 8.22
C PRO A 397 14.85 -1.79 8.29
N VAL A 398 15.10 -2.48 7.18
CA VAL A 398 16.17 -3.48 7.03
C VAL A 398 17.21 -2.94 6.05
N LEU A 399 18.49 -3.05 6.42
CA LEU A 399 19.66 -2.69 5.62
C LEU A 399 20.60 -3.88 5.45
N SER A 400 21.43 -3.87 4.42
CA SER A 400 22.47 -4.91 4.21
C SER A 400 23.44 -5.03 5.38
N SER A 401 23.68 -3.94 6.10
CA SER A 401 24.54 -3.91 7.30
C SER A 401 23.95 -4.58 8.54
N ASP A 402 22.67 -4.94 8.51
CA ASP A 402 22.03 -5.65 9.63
C ASP A 402 22.45 -7.14 9.73
N GLY A 403 23.21 -7.65 8.73
CA GLY A 403 23.64 -9.04 8.64
C GLY A 403 22.49 -9.95 8.17
N GLU A 404 22.25 -11.04 8.89
CA GLU A 404 21.10 -11.91 8.63
C GLU A 404 19.79 -11.14 8.89
N VAL A 405 18.91 -11.12 7.90
CA VAL A 405 17.61 -10.44 8.02
C VAL A 405 16.75 -11.19 9.04
N PRO A 406 16.42 -10.58 10.18
CA PRO A 406 15.63 -11.27 11.19
C PRO A 406 14.20 -11.51 10.67
N PRO A 407 13.47 -12.48 11.23
CA PRO A 407 12.03 -12.61 11.04
C PRO A 407 11.36 -11.26 11.30
N MET A 408 10.31 -10.97 10.50
CA MET A 408 9.62 -9.69 10.57
C MET A 408 9.12 -9.39 11.98
N LYS A 409 9.70 -8.38 12.61
CA LYS A 409 9.28 -7.89 13.92
C LYS A 409 8.63 -6.54 13.76
N PHE A 410 7.36 -6.47 14.11
CA PHE A 410 6.67 -5.21 14.25
C PHE A 410 6.75 -4.78 15.72
N ARG A 411 7.22 -3.57 15.98
CA ARG A 411 7.10 -2.98 17.31
C ARG A 411 5.78 -2.25 17.43
N LEU A 412 5.15 -2.39 18.58
CA LEU A 412 4.00 -1.53 18.92
C LEU A 412 4.48 -0.07 18.95
N ALA A 413 4.05 0.69 17.94
CA ALA A 413 4.19 2.15 18.01
C ALA A 413 3.25 2.70 19.09
N GLU A 414 3.51 3.92 19.55
CA GLU A 414 2.69 4.57 20.60
C GLU A 414 1.18 4.63 20.25
N HIS A 415 0.88 4.71 18.95
CA HIS A 415 -0.49 4.72 18.43
C HIS A 415 -1.08 3.33 18.16
N MET A 416 -0.35 2.25 18.46
CA MET A 416 -0.79 0.86 18.26
C MET A 416 -0.91 0.16 19.61
N LYS A 417 -1.95 -0.66 19.75
CA LYS A 417 -2.24 -1.45 20.95
C LYS A 417 -2.74 -2.83 20.56
N VAL A 418 -2.64 -3.78 21.47
CA VAL A 418 -3.30 -5.08 21.36
C VAL A 418 -4.30 -5.17 22.49
N PHE A 419 -5.58 -5.41 22.18
CA PHE A 419 -6.65 -5.54 23.16
C PHE A 419 -7.21 -6.97 23.16
N ASP A 420 -7.48 -7.49 24.33
CA ASP A 420 -8.23 -8.74 24.50
C ASP A 420 -9.74 -8.56 24.25
N ASP A 421 -10.52 -9.64 24.42
CA ASP A 421 -11.96 -9.61 24.21
C ASP A 421 -12.72 -8.72 25.24
N ASN A 422 -12.07 -8.30 26.33
CA ASN A 422 -12.63 -7.43 27.38
C ASN A 422 -12.19 -5.97 27.25
N ASP A 423 -11.53 -5.59 26.14
CA ASP A 423 -10.93 -4.28 25.93
C ASP A 423 -9.78 -3.94 26.90
N GLU A 424 -9.16 -4.96 27.49
CA GLU A 424 -7.96 -4.78 28.29
C GLU A 424 -6.71 -4.87 27.39
N GLU A 425 -5.75 -3.98 27.65
CA GLU A 425 -4.49 -3.92 26.89
C GLU A 425 -3.59 -5.11 27.26
N VAL A 426 -3.26 -5.96 26.29
CA VAL A 426 -2.31 -7.07 26.44
C VAL A 426 -0.91 -6.48 26.70
N GLN A 427 -0.30 -6.86 27.82
CA GLN A 427 1.00 -6.36 28.25
C GLN A 427 2.14 -7.19 27.63
N PRO A 428 3.36 -6.61 27.48
CA PRO A 428 4.53 -7.37 27.08
C PRO A 428 4.77 -8.58 27.98
N GLY A 429 4.96 -9.74 27.34
CA GLY A 429 5.19 -11.01 28.04
C GLY A 429 3.94 -11.79 28.41
N ASP A 430 2.75 -11.21 28.26
CA ASP A 430 1.52 -11.97 28.39
C ASP A 430 1.40 -12.98 27.25
N SER A 431 1.06 -14.22 27.57
CA SER A 431 0.76 -15.24 26.57
C SER A 431 -0.58 -15.01 25.86
N ALA A 432 -1.31 -13.97 26.26
CA ALA A 432 -2.63 -13.64 25.73
C ALA A 432 -2.54 -13.21 24.25
N VAL A 433 -3.53 -13.66 23.49
CA VAL A 433 -3.77 -13.22 22.12
C VAL A 433 -4.84 -12.15 22.14
N GLY A 434 -4.58 -11.02 21.50
CA GLY A 434 -5.55 -9.95 21.38
C GLY A 434 -5.66 -9.43 19.96
N GLN A 435 -6.63 -8.55 19.75
CA GLN A 435 -6.84 -7.89 18.47
C GLN A 435 -5.96 -6.64 18.37
N LEU A 436 -5.25 -6.53 17.25
CA LEU A 436 -4.44 -5.34 16.97
C LEU A 436 -5.32 -4.14 16.64
N ALA A 437 -5.05 -3.05 17.32
CA ALA A 437 -5.76 -1.79 17.25
C ALA A 437 -4.82 -0.65 16.86
N VAL A 438 -5.23 0.19 15.93
CA VAL A 438 -4.46 1.33 15.43
C VAL A 438 -5.23 2.62 15.72
N ALA A 439 -4.56 3.62 16.30
CA ALA A 439 -5.11 4.95 16.53
C ALA A 439 -4.38 6.01 15.70
N GLY A 440 -4.81 7.25 15.75
CA GLY A 440 -4.18 8.37 15.06
C GLY A 440 -4.65 8.48 13.62
N LEU A 441 -3.82 8.08 12.66
CA LEU A 441 -4.18 8.10 11.24
C LEU A 441 -5.11 6.92 10.91
N ILE A 442 -6.40 7.10 11.14
CA ILE A 442 -7.46 6.10 10.90
C ILE A 442 -8.65 6.73 10.18
N PRO A 443 -9.37 5.95 9.35
CA PRO A 443 -10.56 6.41 8.64
C PRO A 443 -11.70 6.82 9.57
N ARG A 444 -12.66 7.51 8.99
CA ARG A 444 -13.88 7.93 9.72
C ARG A 444 -14.87 6.80 9.92
N GLY A 445 -14.85 5.79 9.05
CA GLY A 445 -15.76 4.65 9.11
C GLY A 445 -15.98 4.05 7.72
N TYR A 446 -17.07 3.31 7.59
CA TYR A 446 -17.54 2.77 6.33
C TYR A 446 -18.71 3.58 5.79
N TRP A 447 -18.71 3.83 4.49
CA TRP A 447 -19.77 4.52 3.80
C TRP A 447 -21.08 3.73 3.89
N GLY A 448 -22.14 4.38 4.37
CA GLY A 448 -23.47 3.76 4.47
C GLY A 448 -23.61 2.59 5.47
N ASP A 449 -22.58 2.29 6.29
CA ASP A 449 -22.61 1.15 7.22
C ASP A 449 -22.17 1.58 8.64
N GLU A 450 -23.12 2.16 9.38
CA GLU A 450 -22.87 2.62 10.76
C GLU A 450 -22.62 1.47 11.73
N GLU A 451 -23.24 0.31 11.53
CA GLU A 451 -23.08 -0.83 12.41
C GLU A 451 -21.66 -1.38 12.32
N LYS A 452 -21.17 -1.61 11.10
CA LYS A 452 -19.78 -2.05 10.89
C LYS A 452 -18.80 -0.98 11.32
N THR A 453 -19.12 0.31 11.11
CA THR A 453 -18.29 1.43 11.59
C THR A 453 -18.12 1.36 13.09
N ARG A 454 -19.17 1.20 13.87
CA ARG A 454 -19.09 1.09 15.34
C ARG A 454 -18.32 -0.13 15.81
N LYS A 455 -18.44 -1.26 15.09
CA LYS A 455 -17.70 -2.50 15.43
C LYS A 455 -16.21 -2.38 15.14
N THR A 456 -15.85 -1.71 14.04
CA THR A 456 -14.45 -1.60 13.61
C THR A 456 -13.74 -0.40 14.26
N PHE A 457 -14.40 0.74 14.38
CA PHE A 457 -13.81 1.96 14.94
C PHE A 457 -14.35 2.21 16.33
N ARG A 458 -13.62 1.70 17.33
CA ARG A 458 -14.05 1.69 18.73
C ARG A 458 -13.35 2.79 19.53
N THR A 459 -14.05 3.35 20.49
CA THR A 459 -13.46 4.26 21.47
C THR A 459 -13.18 3.49 22.76
N ILE A 460 -11.90 3.27 23.05
CA ILE A 460 -11.44 2.56 24.24
C ILE A 460 -10.66 3.54 25.10
N ARG A 461 -11.06 3.71 26.37
CA ARG A 461 -10.44 4.64 27.31
C ARG A 461 -10.28 6.08 26.77
N GLY A 462 -11.30 6.55 26.04
CA GLY A 462 -11.36 7.91 25.47
C GLY A 462 -10.54 8.13 24.20
N ARG A 463 -9.87 7.09 23.68
CA ARG A 463 -9.13 7.14 22.40
C ARG A 463 -9.79 6.26 21.34
N ARG A 464 -9.91 6.79 20.13
CA ARG A 464 -10.51 6.08 19.01
C ARG A 464 -9.46 5.19 18.32
N TYR A 465 -9.82 3.92 18.11
CA TYR A 465 -9.00 2.89 17.48
C TYR A 465 -9.74 2.25 16.31
N ALA A 466 -9.00 1.90 15.27
CA ALA A 466 -9.43 0.96 14.24
C ALA A 466 -9.02 -0.46 14.65
N MET A 467 -10.00 -1.33 14.85
CA MET A 467 -9.82 -2.76 15.10
C MET A 467 -9.71 -3.44 13.73
N ILE A 468 -8.49 -3.62 13.25
CA ILE A 468 -8.24 -4.06 11.86
C ILE A 468 -8.49 -5.54 11.61
N GLY A 469 -8.80 -6.29 12.66
CA GLY A 469 -9.18 -7.70 12.60
C GLY A 469 -8.01 -8.67 12.63
N ASP A 470 -6.79 -8.17 12.74
CA ASP A 470 -5.60 -9.00 12.86
C ASP A 470 -5.31 -9.31 14.33
N MET A 471 -5.00 -10.58 14.60
CA MET A 471 -4.68 -11.07 15.94
C MET A 471 -3.18 -11.01 16.17
N ALA A 472 -2.78 -10.68 17.39
CA ALA A 472 -1.38 -10.55 17.75
C ALA A 472 -1.10 -10.99 19.21
N GLN A 473 0.13 -11.38 19.46
CA GLN A 473 0.73 -11.49 20.80
C GLN A 473 1.80 -10.41 20.99
N VAL A 474 1.95 -9.94 22.22
CA VAL A 474 2.98 -8.95 22.56
C VAL A 474 4.13 -9.69 23.24
N ASN A 475 5.32 -9.66 22.63
CA ASN A 475 6.52 -10.28 23.15
C ASN A 475 7.10 -9.45 24.31
N ASP A 476 8.01 -10.06 25.12
CA ASP A 476 8.70 -9.41 26.25
C ASP A 476 9.43 -8.12 25.85
N ASP A 477 9.96 -8.04 24.62
CA ASP A 477 10.69 -6.88 24.10
C ASP A 477 9.77 -5.78 23.52
N GLY A 478 8.43 -5.92 23.67
CA GLY A 478 7.43 -5.01 23.14
C GLY A 478 7.21 -5.11 21.62
N SER A 479 7.82 -6.09 20.96
CA SER A 479 7.47 -6.43 19.59
C SER A 479 6.17 -7.25 19.55
N ILE A 480 5.51 -7.27 18.39
CA ILE A 480 4.32 -8.11 18.21
C ILE A 480 4.60 -9.26 17.24
N LYS A 481 4.07 -10.41 17.58
CA LYS A 481 3.92 -11.54 16.67
C LYS A 481 2.52 -11.47 16.07
N LEU A 482 2.43 -11.17 14.77
CA LEU A 482 1.16 -11.24 14.04
C LEU A 482 0.78 -12.70 13.83
N LEU A 483 -0.47 -13.02 14.14
CA LEU A 483 -1.01 -14.37 14.02
C LEU A 483 -1.96 -14.52 12.83
N GLY A 484 -2.23 -13.41 12.11
CA GLY A 484 -3.15 -13.38 10.99
C GLY A 484 -4.56 -12.89 11.36
N ARG A 485 -5.48 -13.01 10.43
CA ARG A 485 -6.85 -12.50 10.64
C ARG A 485 -7.69 -13.45 11.48
N GLY A 486 -8.36 -12.90 12.47
CA GLY A 486 -9.26 -13.67 13.33
C GLY A 486 -10.36 -14.43 12.55
N SER A 487 -10.80 -13.88 11.40
CA SER A 487 -11.76 -14.53 10.50
C SER A 487 -11.20 -15.71 9.70
N GLY A 488 -9.88 -15.84 9.60
CA GLY A 488 -9.18 -16.97 8.96
C GLY A 488 -8.74 -18.04 9.95
N CYS A 489 -8.99 -17.86 11.23
CA CYS A 489 -8.59 -18.76 12.28
C CYS A 489 -9.22 -20.15 12.11
N ILE A 490 -8.39 -21.18 12.16
CA ILE A 490 -8.79 -22.60 12.08
C ILE A 490 -9.04 -23.10 13.50
N ASN A 491 -10.23 -23.61 13.76
CA ASN A 491 -10.59 -24.18 15.05
C ASN A 491 -10.39 -25.70 15.02
N THR A 492 -9.26 -26.18 15.51
CA THR A 492 -8.91 -27.61 15.49
C THR A 492 -8.80 -28.16 16.91
N GLY A 493 -9.68 -29.12 17.25
CA GLY A 493 -9.66 -29.75 18.58
C GLY A 493 -9.89 -28.80 19.76
N GLY A 494 -10.58 -27.68 19.54
CA GLY A 494 -10.78 -26.60 20.53
C GLY A 494 -9.68 -25.56 20.60
N GLU A 495 -8.59 -25.74 19.85
CA GLU A 495 -7.48 -24.79 19.74
C GLU A 495 -7.62 -23.89 18.53
N LYS A 496 -7.17 -22.63 18.64
CA LYS A 496 -7.16 -21.65 17.55
C LYS A 496 -5.82 -21.70 16.83
N VAL A 497 -5.82 -21.94 15.52
CA VAL A 497 -4.61 -21.94 14.68
C VAL A 497 -4.77 -20.93 13.56
N TYR A 498 -3.78 -20.08 13.40
CA TYR A 498 -3.76 -19.05 12.38
C TYR A 498 -2.99 -19.56 11.16
N PRO A 499 -3.62 -19.57 9.96
CA PRO A 499 -2.99 -20.07 8.74
C PRO A 499 -1.60 -19.51 8.50
N GLU A 500 -1.44 -18.21 8.68
CA GLU A 500 -0.21 -17.46 8.39
C GLU A 500 0.98 -17.94 9.24
N GLU A 501 0.73 -18.42 10.47
CA GLU A 501 1.77 -19.00 11.33
C GLU A 501 2.29 -20.32 10.74
N VAL A 502 1.39 -21.14 10.22
CA VAL A 502 1.71 -22.42 9.59
C VAL A 502 2.38 -22.21 8.24
N GLU A 503 1.83 -21.28 7.42
CA GLU A 503 2.37 -20.90 6.12
C GLU A 503 3.81 -20.38 6.23
N SER A 504 4.10 -19.58 7.27
CA SER A 504 5.45 -19.07 7.50
C SER A 504 6.46 -20.21 7.69
N VAL A 505 6.10 -21.24 8.45
CA VAL A 505 6.97 -22.39 8.67
C VAL A 505 7.10 -23.27 7.42
N ILE A 506 6.04 -23.43 6.65
CA ILE A 506 6.09 -24.17 5.38
C ILE A 506 7.04 -23.46 4.39
N LYS A 507 7.01 -22.15 4.32
CA LYS A 507 7.89 -21.35 3.44
C LYS A 507 9.36 -21.33 3.84
N ASP A 508 9.71 -21.74 5.05
CA ASP A 508 11.10 -21.91 5.45
C ASP A 508 11.78 -23.07 4.71
N VAL A 509 11.00 -23.99 4.10
CA VAL A 509 11.53 -25.10 3.30
C VAL A 509 11.97 -24.60 1.93
N PRO A 510 13.24 -24.78 1.52
CA PRO A 510 13.82 -24.14 0.34
C PRO A 510 13.11 -24.44 -0.97
N GLU A 511 12.52 -25.61 -1.13
CA GLU A 511 11.84 -26.04 -2.35
C GLU A 511 10.43 -25.44 -2.51
N VAL A 512 9.89 -24.84 -1.44
CA VAL A 512 8.56 -24.24 -1.44
C VAL A 512 8.64 -22.80 -1.90
N PHE A 513 8.08 -22.54 -3.08
CA PHE A 513 7.90 -21.18 -3.61
C PHE A 513 6.76 -20.46 -2.91
N ASP A 514 5.59 -21.09 -2.82
CA ASP A 514 4.41 -20.51 -2.20
C ASP A 514 3.55 -21.56 -1.51
N CYS A 515 2.72 -21.14 -0.56
CA CYS A 515 1.77 -22.02 0.09
C CYS A 515 0.53 -21.27 0.57
N ALA A 516 -0.54 -22.02 0.83
CA ALA A 516 -1.72 -21.53 1.49
C ALA A 516 -2.30 -22.61 2.39
N VAL A 517 -2.76 -22.21 3.58
CA VAL A 517 -3.32 -23.11 4.60
C VAL A 517 -4.77 -22.74 4.89
N VAL A 518 -5.63 -23.74 4.99
CA VAL A 518 -7.06 -23.59 5.30
C VAL A 518 -7.52 -24.64 6.30
N GLY A 519 -8.56 -24.31 7.04
CA GLY A 519 -9.33 -25.28 7.80
C GLY A 519 -10.35 -25.99 6.90
N VAL A 520 -10.34 -27.31 6.94
CA VAL A 520 -11.33 -28.15 6.26
C VAL A 520 -12.09 -28.95 7.30
N ASP A 521 -13.38 -29.13 7.10
CA ASP A 521 -14.23 -29.83 8.05
C ASP A 521 -13.71 -31.24 8.35
N ASP A 522 -13.58 -31.56 9.63
CA ASP A 522 -13.07 -32.82 10.14
C ASP A 522 -13.96 -33.35 11.28
N LYS A 523 -14.37 -34.64 11.20
CA LYS A 523 -15.27 -35.24 12.17
C LYS A 523 -14.69 -35.34 13.59
N ARG A 524 -13.39 -35.44 13.71
CA ARG A 524 -12.67 -35.60 14.99
C ARG A 524 -12.24 -34.27 15.59
N TRP A 525 -11.77 -33.36 14.75
CA TRP A 525 -11.11 -32.12 15.19
C TRP A 525 -11.98 -30.87 15.01
N GLY A 526 -13.18 -31.00 14.41
CA GLY A 526 -13.99 -29.87 13.94
C GLY A 526 -13.44 -29.32 12.62
N GLN A 527 -12.19 -28.86 12.62
CA GLN A 527 -11.45 -28.54 11.42
C GLN A 527 -10.07 -29.19 11.43
N ALA A 528 -9.63 -29.75 10.30
CA ALA A 528 -8.27 -30.19 10.06
C ALA A 528 -7.49 -29.08 9.33
N ILE A 529 -6.25 -28.88 9.76
CA ILE A 529 -5.33 -27.94 9.09
C ILE A 529 -4.85 -28.62 7.82
N THR A 530 -5.16 -28.06 6.67
CA THR A 530 -4.83 -28.59 5.36
C THR A 530 -4.28 -27.48 4.48
N GLY A 531 -3.34 -27.78 3.60
CA GLY A 531 -2.75 -26.75 2.76
C GLY A 531 -2.39 -27.22 1.35
N ILE A 532 -2.08 -26.24 0.51
CA ILE A 532 -1.48 -26.43 -0.80
C ILE A 532 -0.09 -25.78 -0.82
N VAL A 533 0.83 -26.37 -1.56
CA VAL A 533 2.21 -25.89 -1.72
C VAL A 533 2.59 -25.90 -3.20
N ALA A 534 3.26 -24.85 -3.66
CA ALA A 534 3.78 -24.74 -5.01
C ALA A 534 5.33 -24.72 -4.98
N PRO A 535 6.01 -25.46 -5.86
CA PRO A 535 7.47 -25.48 -5.92
C PRO A 535 8.04 -24.25 -6.64
N HIS A 536 9.33 -24.00 -6.47
CA HIS A 536 10.07 -23.18 -7.41
C HIS A 536 10.11 -23.85 -8.80
N GLU A 537 10.25 -23.04 -9.86
CA GLU A 537 10.27 -23.54 -11.23
C GLU A 537 11.37 -24.61 -11.42
N GLY A 538 10.97 -25.78 -11.87
CA GLY A 538 11.86 -26.92 -12.09
C GLY A 538 12.18 -27.78 -10.85
N GLU A 539 11.72 -27.38 -9.67
CA GLU A 539 11.91 -28.14 -8.44
C GLU A 539 10.74 -29.06 -8.12
N LYS A 540 10.97 -30.02 -7.23
CA LYS A 540 9.95 -30.94 -6.71
C LYS A 540 9.88 -30.84 -5.21
N ILE A 541 8.67 -30.74 -4.66
CA ILE A 541 8.44 -30.71 -3.22
C ILE A 541 8.30 -32.14 -2.70
N ASP A 542 9.09 -32.48 -1.69
CA ASP A 542 8.87 -33.66 -0.86
C ASP A 542 7.95 -33.28 0.32
N ILE A 543 6.69 -33.69 0.24
CA ILE A 543 5.66 -33.39 1.25
C ILE A 543 6.03 -33.96 2.62
N GLU A 544 6.65 -35.15 2.68
CA GLU A 544 7.05 -35.75 3.97
C GLU A 544 8.11 -34.88 4.66
N ARG A 545 9.04 -34.34 3.89
CA ARG A 545 10.06 -33.41 4.40
C ARG A 545 9.45 -32.11 4.90
N VAL A 546 8.48 -31.54 4.18
CA VAL A 546 7.77 -30.32 4.62
C VAL A 546 7.01 -30.59 5.92
N LEU A 547 6.29 -31.70 6.01
CA LEU A 547 5.56 -32.09 7.21
C LEU A 547 6.50 -32.36 8.40
N ALA A 548 7.65 -32.99 8.16
CA ALA A 548 8.68 -33.18 9.18
C ALA A 548 9.22 -31.84 9.70
N HIS A 549 9.51 -30.90 8.81
CA HIS A 549 9.93 -29.55 9.18
C HIS A 549 8.86 -28.83 10.02
N CYS A 550 7.60 -28.91 9.61
CA CYS A 550 6.49 -28.38 10.41
C CYS A 550 6.40 -29.06 11.79
N ALA A 551 6.72 -30.35 11.86
CA ALA A 551 6.68 -31.11 13.11
C ALA A 551 7.76 -30.68 14.11
N GLU A 552 8.88 -30.19 13.66
CA GLU A 552 9.96 -29.65 14.49
C GLU A 552 9.67 -28.23 15.00
N LYS A 553 8.99 -27.42 14.20
CA LYS A 553 8.82 -25.99 14.46
C LYS A 553 7.46 -25.63 15.08
N LEU A 554 6.43 -26.43 14.86
CA LEU A 554 5.06 -26.15 15.30
C LEU A 554 4.60 -27.09 16.43
N ALA A 555 3.80 -26.54 17.33
CA ALA A 555 3.09 -27.36 18.32
C ALA A 555 2.19 -28.40 17.63
N ASN A 556 1.98 -29.56 18.27
CA ASN A 556 1.28 -30.70 17.66
C ASN A 556 -0.08 -30.37 17.04
N TYR A 557 -0.84 -29.51 17.69
CA TYR A 557 -2.17 -29.12 17.21
C TYR A 557 -2.15 -28.16 16.01
N LYS A 558 -0.99 -27.52 15.74
CA LYS A 558 -0.77 -26.58 14.61
C LYS A 558 -0.25 -27.27 13.35
N LYS A 559 0.13 -28.53 13.43
CA LYS A 559 0.71 -29.25 12.30
C LYS A 559 -0.33 -29.50 11.21
N PRO A 560 0.01 -29.24 9.95
CA PRO A 560 -0.84 -29.63 8.83
C PRO A 560 -1.08 -31.17 8.86
N LYS A 561 -2.32 -31.56 8.62
CA LYS A 561 -2.69 -32.97 8.48
C LYS A 561 -2.45 -33.46 7.07
N GLU A 562 -2.65 -32.56 6.10
CA GLU A 562 -2.51 -32.85 4.68
C GLU A 562 -1.91 -31.62 3.99
N LEU A 563 -1.00 -31.89 3.08
CA LEU A 563 -0.45 -30.89 2.15
C LEU A 563 -0.49 -31.47 0.74
N PHE A 564 -0.93 -30.67 -0.22
CA PHE A 564 -1.03 -31.07 -1.62
C PHE A 564 -0.14 -30.18 -2.50
N VAL A 565 0.58 -30.77 -3.44
CA VAL A 565 1.38 -30.01 -4.42
C VAL A 565 0.46 -29.51 -5.52
N VAL A 566 0.57 -28.24 -5.84
CA VAL A 566 -0.11 -27.57 -6.96
C VAL A 566 0.91 -26.84 -7.81
N ASP A 567 0.57 -26.55 -9.07
CA ASP A 567 1.46 -25.79 -9.95
C ASP A 567 1.59 -24.34 -9.49
N GLU A 568 0.48 -23.76 -9.00
CA GLU A 568 0.43 -22.37 -8.52
C GLU A 568 -0.59 -22.20 -7.39
N VAL A 569 -0.24 -21.39 -6.39
CA VAL A 569 -1.17 -20.99 -5.32
C VAL A 569 -2.07 -19.85 -5.81
N PRO A 570 -3.41 -19.99 -5.80
CA PRO A 570 -4.31 -18.97 -6.30
C PRO A 570 -4.19 -17.65 -5.54
N ARG A 571 -3.69 -16.62 -6.22
CA ARG A 571 -3.59 -15.25 -5.70
C ARG A 571 -4.26 -14.25 -6.64
N LYS A 572 -4.75 -13.17 -6.05
CA LYS A 572 -5.14 -11.96 -6.79
C LYS A 572 -3.87 -11.21 -7.19
N ASP A 573 -3.94 -10.30 -8.16
CA ASP A 573 -2.79 -9.48 -8.61
C ASP A 573 -2.17 -8.61 -7.50
N ASN A 574 -2.90 -8.36 -6.45
CA ASN A 574 -2.38 -7.71 -5.25
C ASN A 574 -1.74 -8.70 -4.26
N GLY A 575 -1.40 -9.91 -4.69
CA GLY A 575 -0.77 -10.96 -3.91
C GLY A 575 -1.65 -11.65 -2.86
N LYS A 576 -2.91 -11.23 -2.69
CA LYS A 576 -3.81 -11.82 -1.68
C LYS A 576 -4.33 -13.18 -2.13
N LEU A 577 -4.36 -14.14 -1.19
CA LEU A 577 -4.90 -15.48 -1.41
C LEU A 577 -6.39 -15.46 -1.81
N VAL A 578 -6.76 -16.34 -2.75
CA VAL A 578 -8.15 -16.56 -3.18
C VAL A 578 -8.70 -17.78 -2.43
N TYR A 579 -9.05 -17.59 -1.16
CA TYR A 579 -9.50 -18.67 -0.27
C TYR A 579 -10.61 -19.59 -0.81
N PRO A 580 -11.65 -19.10 -1.53
CA PRO A 580 -12.63 -19.99 -2.15
C PRO A 580 -11.98 -20.99 -3.11
N ARG A 581 -11.09 -20.51 -4.01
CA ARG A 581 -10.40 -21.38 -4.97
C ARG A 581 -9.40 -22.33 -4.30
N ILE A 582 -8.75 -21.89 -3.22
CA ILE A 582 -7.86 -22.74 -2.44
C ILE A 582 -8.63 -23.91 -1.80
N ARG A 583 -9.79 -23.65 -1.23
CA ARG A 583 -10.64 -24.70 -0.67
C ARG A 583 -11.14 -25.68 -1.72
N GLU A 584 -11.55 -25.19 -2.89
CA GLU A 584 -11.91 -26.04 -4.04
C GLU A 584 -10.75 -26.94 -4.44
N LEU A 585 -9.54 -26.41 -4.59
CA LEU A 585 -8.35 -27.19 -4.94
C LEU A 585 -8.04 -28.26 -3.89
N VAL A 586 -8.13 -27.91 -2.60
CA VAL A 586 -7.93 -28.88 -1.52
C VAL A 586 -8.97 -30.02 -1.61
N GLU A 587 -10.23 -29.69 -1.82
CA GLU A 587 -11.29 -30.72 -1.99
C GLU A 587 -11.07 -31.58 -3.24
N GLU A 588 -10.69 -30.97 -4.38
CA GLU A 588 -10.33 -31.71 -5.61
C GLU A 588 -9.17 -32.69 -5.38
N GLN A 589 -8.15 -32.29 -4.61
CA GLN A 589 -6.99 -33.14 -4.32
C GLN A 589 -7.36 -34.27 -3.33
N ARG A 590 -8.17 -33.98 -2.33
CA ARG A 590 -8.72 -34.99 -1.41
C ARG A 590 -9.50 -36.07 -2.15
N GLN A 591 -10.37 -35.67 -3.10
CA GLN A 591 -11.12 -36.61 -3.92
C GLN A 591 -10.25 -37.48 -4.83
N LYS A 592 -9.12 -36.96 -5.29
CA LYS A 592 -8.13 -37.73 -6.10
C LYS A 592 -7.32 -38.71 -5.27
N SER A 593 -7.17 -38.44 -3.96
CA SER A 593 -6.38 -39.26 -3.04
C SER A 593 -7.22 -40.29 -2.28
N ALA A 594 -8.56 -40.20 -2.32
CA ALA A 594 -9.50 -41.13 -1.71
C ALA A 594 -9.88 -42.25 -2.70
#